data_0186c4c51e42efac02760c7991cb0d63
#
_entry.id   0186c4c51e42efac02760c7991cb0d63
#
_cell.length_a   1.000
_cell.length_b   1.000
_cell.length_c   1.000
_cell.angle_alpha   90.00
_cell.angle_beta   90.00
_cell.angle_gamma   90.00
#
_symmetry.space_group_name_H-M   'P 1'
#
loop_
_entity.id
_entity.type
_entity.pdbx_description
1 polymer ?
#
loop_
_entity_poly.entity_id
_entity_poly.type
_entity_poly.pdbx_seq_one_letter_code
_entity_poly.pdbx_strand_id
1 'polypeptide(L)'
;MHLLLTDRLACPRCGPAFGLILLSDRMEDRRVLEGALGCPNCRERYPVREGAADLRPPPRGPAPTAPASPAAPDAGETMRLAAMLGITEGPAHVLAAGEALHHAPALARLIPELEVIVVEPQGIAWEESPGVTRMHVGDILPLQSRSLKGVILGGEAVDHLLGEGIRVLGSGGRIVVLGRPQGVGRRLVDAGLGLLLDQAGATVATRR
;
A
#
# COMPACT_ATOMS: atom_id res chain seq x y z
N MET A 1 -9.56 7.76 -3.32
CA MET A 1 -8.21 7.98 -2.74
C MET A 1 -8.31 8.98 -1.60
N HIS A 2 -7.75 8.68 -0.43
CA HIS A 2 -7.78 9.60 0.72
C HIS A 2 -6.87 10.82 0.48
N LEU A 3 -7.35 12.02 0.82
CA LEU A 3 -6.66 13.29 0.55
C LEU A 3 -5.25 13.34 1.18
N LEU A 4 -5.11 12.95 2.46
CA LEU A 4 -3.83 13.02 3.17
C LEU A 4 -2.76 12.05 2.65
N LEU A 5 -3.14 11.10 1.80
CA LEU A 5 -2.17 10.24 1.14
C LEU A 5 -1.32 11.02 0.13
N THR A 6 -1.85 12.13 -0.42
CA THR A 6 -1.13 12.94 -1.43
C THR A 6 0.24 13.39 -0.93
N ASP A 7 0.37 13.71 0.35
CA ASP A 7 1.64 14.15 0.96
C ASP A 7 2.70 13.04 1.02
N ARG A 8 2.30 11.80 0.79
CA ARG A 8 3.18 10.61 0.81
C ARG A 8 3.47 10.07 -0.58
N LEU A 9 2.74 10.57 -1.59
CA LEU A 9 2.92 10.12 -2.97
C LEU A 9 4.20 10.70 -3.58
N ALA A 10 4.82 9.89 -4.42
CA ALA A 10 5.98 10.28 -5.21
C ALA A 10 5.76 9.93 -6.68
N CYS A 11 6.42 10.65 -7.57
CA CYS A 11 6.34 10.41 -8.99
C CYS A 11 7.00 9.06 -9.35
N PRO A 12 6.26 8.10 -9.92
CA PRO A 12 6.85 6.79 -10.28
C PRO A 12 7.90 6.88 -11.39
N ARG A 13 7.92 7.98 -12.16
CA ARG A 13 8.91 8.22 -13.21
C ARG A 13 10.16 8.93 -12.69
N CYS A 14 9.99 9.91 -11.78
CA CYS A 14 11.10 10.74 -11.29
C CYS A 14 11.74 10.18 -10.02
N GLY A 15 11.06 9.25 -9.35
CA GLY A 15 11.53 8.63 -8.11
C GLY A 15 11.04 9.32 -6.83
N PRO A 16 11.42 8.77 -5.68
CA PRO A 16 10.82 9.08 -4.37
C PRO A 16 11.11 10.51 -3.84
N ALA A 17 12.04 11.22 -4.45
CA ALA A 17 12.35 12.61 -4.09
C ALA A 17 11.36 13.65 -4.68
N PHE A 18 10.53 13.24 -5.64
CA PHE A 18 9.61 14.15 -6.34
C PHE A 18 8.16 13.84 -5.96
N GLY A 19 7.58 14.68 -5.10
CA GLY A 19 6.18 14.59 -4.73
C GLY A 19 5.23 14.86 -5.90
N LEU A 20 3.97 14.51 -5.71
CA LEU A 20 2.90 14.77 -6.67
C LEU A 20 1.96 15.86 -6.16
N ILE A 21 1.42 16.67 -7.06
CA ILE A 21 0.44 17.71 -6.78
C ILE A 21 -0.94 17.19 -7.16
N LEU A 22 -1.89 17.24 -6.23
CA LEU A 22 -3.27 16.88 -6.49
C LEU A 22 -4.01 17.99 -7.25
N LEU A 23 -4.67 17.61 -8.32
CA LEU A 23 -5.62 18.40 -9.10
C LEU A 23 -6.96 17.66 -9.00
N SER A 24 -7.80 18.07 -8.06
CA SER A 24 -9.08 17.40 -7.78
C SER A 24 -10.21 18.04 -8.56
N ASP A 25 -10.97 17.22 -9.29
CA ASP A 25 -12.20 17.62 -9.98
C ASP A 25 -13.45 17.32 -9.12
N ARG A 26 -13.43 16.19 -8.40
CA ARG A 26 -14.51 15.81 -7.47
C ARG A 26 -13.94 15.17 -6.21
N MET A 27 -14.42 15.66 -5.06
CA MET A 27 -14.01 15.15 -3.76
C MET A 27 -15.23 15.08 -2.82
N GLU A 28 -15.33 14.00 -2.05
CA GLU A 28 -16.37 13.79 -1.03
C GLU A 28 -15.70 13.24 0.24
N ASP A 29 -16.06 13.73 1.40
CA ASP A 29 -15.55 13.26 2.72
C ASP A 29 -14.03 13.00 2.78
N ARG A 30 -13.23 13.96 2.29
CA ARG A 30 -11.76 13.85 2.17
C ARG A 30 -11.28 12.73 1.21
N ARG A 31 -12.16 12.23 0.37
CA ARG A 31 -11.80 11.26 -0.66
C ARG A 31 -11.87 11.92 -2.03
N VAL A 32 -10.78 11.84 -2.76
CA VAL A 32 -10.68 12.28 -4.15
C VAL A 32 -11.26 11.17 -5.01
N LEU A 33 -12.37 11.47 -5.67
CA LEU A 33 -13.08 10.54 -6.55
C LEU A 33 -12.62 10.71 -8.00
N GLU A 34 -12.52 11.97 -8.45
CA GLU A 34 -12.07 12.31 -9.80
C GLU A 34 -10.98 13.38 -9.74
N GLY A 35 -10.00 13.27 -10.65
CA GLY A 35 -8.92 14.25 -10.74
C GLY A 35 -7.65 13.67 -11.35
N ALA A 36 -6.54 14.31 -11.03
CA ALA A 36 -5.21 13.88 -11.45
C ALA A 36 -4.14 14.23 -10.41
N LEU A 37 -3.07 13.45 -10.42
CA LEU A 37 -1.84 13.71 -9.67
C LEU A 37 -0.77 14.16 -10.66
N GLY A 38 -0.31 15.40 -10.56
CA GLY A 38 0.67 15.99 -11.46
C GLY A 38 2.08 15.98 -10.87
N CYS A 39 3.06 15.61 -11.66
CA CYS A 39 4.46 15.76 -11.27
C CYS A 39 5.01 17.13 -11.72
N PRO A 40 5.49 17.97 -10.81
CA PRO A 40 6.02 19.28 -11.16
C PRO A 40 7.34 19.20 -11.98
N ASN A 41 8.08 18.09 -11.86
CA ASN A 41 9.35 17.89 -12.55
C ASN A 41 9.17 17.39 -13.99
N CYS A 42 8.54 16.23 -14.20
CA CYS A 42 8.37 15.65 -15.54
C CYS A 42 7.07 16.06 -16.23
N ARG A 43 6.18 16.80 -15.55
CA ARG A 43 4.87 17.26 -16.03
C ARG A 43 3.90 16.15 -16.38
N GLU A 44 4.22 14.90 -16.03
CA GLU A 44 3.32 13.76 -16.21
C GLU A 44 2.10 13.90 -15.31
N ARG A 45 0.93 13.45 -15.81
CA ARG A 45 -0.33 13.42 -15.07
C ARG A 45 -0.82 12.00 -14.92
N TYR A 46 -1.17 11.64 -13.70
CA TYR A 46 -1.66 10.33 -13.30
C TYR A 46 -3.14 10.47 -12.93
N PRO A 47 -4.07 9.84 -13.65
CA PRO A 47 -5.49 10.03 -13.39
C PRO A 47 -5.93 9.38 -12.09
N VAL A 48 -6.89 10.03 -11.43
CA VAL A 48 -7.70 9.46 -10.35
C VAL A 48 -9.12 9.33 -10.88
N ARG A 49 -9.66 8.12 -10.87
CA ARG A 49 -11.01 7.80 -11.34
C ARG A 49 -11.69 6.88 -10.35
N GLU A 50 -12.95 7.18 -10.01
CA GLU A 50 -13.72 6.38 -9.04
C GLU A 50 -12.92 6.09 -7.76
N GLY A 51 -12.17 7.07 -7.27
CA GLY A 51 -11.35 6.95 -6.07
C GLY A 51 -10.06 6.11 -6.20
N ALA A 52 -9.77 5.54 -7.38
CA ALA A 52 -8.55 4.79 -7.66
C ALA A 52 -7.54 5.66 -8.42
N ALA A 53 -6.27 5.64 -8.00
CA ALA A 53 -5.19 6.35 -8.68
C ALA A 53 -4.41 5.42 -9.62
N ASP A 54 -4.29 5.76 -10.91
CA ASP A 54 -3.44 5.04 -11.83
C ASP A 54 -2.04 5.68 -11.89
N LEU A 55 -1.15 5.14 -11.10
CA LEU A 55 0.23 5.61 -10.94
C LEU A 55 1.24 4.76 -11.73
N ARG A 56 0.78 4.00 -12.72
CA ARG A 56 1.69 3.32 -13.65
C ARG A 56 2.42 4.35 -14.51
N PRO A 57 3.74 4.23 -14.73
CA PRO A 57 4.45 5.12 -15.65
C PRO A 57 3.97 4.89 -17.09
N PRO A 58 3.94 5.92 -17.95
CA PRO A 58 3.61 5.75 -19.37
C PRO A 58 4.69 4.97 -20.13
N PRO A 59 4.34 4.23 -21.22
CA PRO A 59 2.99 4.11 -21.78
C PRO A 59 2.10 3.19 -20.92
N ARG A 60 0.95 3.72 -20.47
CA ARG A 60 -0.03 2.92 -19.72
C ARG A 60 -0.89 2.16 -20.72
N GLY A 61 -1.01 0.88 -20.56
CA GLY A 61 -2.05 0.11 -21.23
C GLY A 61 -3.45 0.51 -20.72
N PRO A 62 -4.53 -0.10 -21.23
CA PRO A 62 -5.87 0.09 -20.67
C PRO A 62 -5.84 -0.12 -19.14
N ALA A 63 -6.76 0.55 -18.44
CA ALA A 63 -6.92 0.31 -17.00
C ALA A 63 -7.18 -1.19 -16.78
N PRO A 64 -6.50 -1.82 -15.84
CA PRO A 64 -6.74 -3.24 -15.59
C PRO A 64 -8.21 -3.46 -15.24
N THR A 65 -8.85 -4.42 -15.90
CA THR A 65 -10.17 -4.91 -15.51
C THR A 65 -9.96 -5.84 -14.32
N ALA A 66 -10.53 -5.47 -13.24
CA ALA A 66 -10.32 -6.16 -12.00
C ALA A 66 -11.04 -7.52 -11.94
N PRO A 67 -10.47 -8.52 -11.30
CA PRO A 67 -11.18 -9.73 -10.91
C PRO A 67 -12.28 -9.41 -9.88
N ALA A 68 -13.24 -10.30 -9.75
CA ALA A 68 -14.33 -10.17 -8.78
C ALA A 68 -13.80 -9.88 -7.35
N SER A 69 -14.59 -9.12 -6.59
CA SER A 69 -14.27 -8.83 -5.19
C SER A 69 -13.93 -10.12 -4.44
N PRO A 70 -12.80 -10.17 -3.75
CA PRO A 70 -12.41 -11.38 -3.03
C PRO A 70 -13.40 -11.70 -1.91
N ALA A 71 -13.48 -12.96 -1.55
CA ALA A 71 -14.24 -13.40 -0.38
C ALA A 71 -13.76 -12.65 0.87
N ALA A 72 -14.69 -12.34 1.77
CA ALA A 72 -14.33 -11.69 3.03
C ALA A 72 -13.33 -12.57 3.80
N PRO A 73 -12.24 -12.00 4.31
CA PRO A 73 -11.25 -12.75 5.06
C PRO A 73 -11.79 -13.22 6.40
N ASP A 74 -11.19 -14.25 6.96
CA ASP A 74 -11.50 -14.70 8.32
C ASP A 74 -11.17 -13.58 9.33
N ALA A 75 -12.11 -13.37 10.27
CA ALA A 75 -11.97 -12.32 11.29
C ALA A 75 -10.78 -12.56 12.22
N GLY A 76 -10.49 -13.81 12.55
CA GLY A 76 -9.35 -14.19 13.38
C GLY A 76 -8.02 -13.94 12.69
N GLU A 77 -7.94 -14.14 11.37
CA GLU A 77 -6.75 -13.82 10.58
C GLU A 77 -6.52 -12.32 10.51
N THR A 78 -7.59 -11.54 10.29
CA THR A 78 -7.50 -10.07 10.28
C THR A 78 -7.03 -9.53 11.65
N MET A 79 -7.55 -10.09 12.74
CA MET A 79 -7.12 -9.71 14.10
C MET A 79 -5.64 -10.03 14.36
N ARG A 80 -5.18 -11.21 13.93
CA ARG A 80 -3.75 -11.58 14.04
C ARG A 80 -2.88 -10.63 13.23
N LEU A 81 -3.32 -10.26 12.02
CA LEU A 81 -2.62 -9.33 11.16
C LEU A 81 -2.51 -7.93 11.80
N ALA A 82 -3.60 -7.43 12.39
CA ALA A 82 -3.60 -6.18 13.15
C ALA A 82 -2.62 -6.22 14.34
N ALA A 83 -2.59 -7.32 15.08
CA ALA A 83 -1.64 -7.52 16.18
C ALA A 83 -0.16 -7.54 15.69
N MET A 84 0.11 -8.18 14.57
CA MET A 84 1.45 -8.20 13.96
C MET A 84 1.89 -6.81 13.49
N LEU A 85 0.98 -6.01 12.94
CA LEU A 85 1.25 -4.60 12.59
C LEU A 85 1.56 -3.75 13.82
N GLY A 86 0.94 -4.05 14.96
CA GLY A 86 1.12 -3.31 16.21
C GLY A 86 0.67 -1.86 16.15
N ILE A 87 -0.32 -1.55 15.31
CA ILE A 87 -0.98 -0.27 15.18
C ILE A 87 -2.34 -0.40 15.86
N THR A 88 -2.60 0.38 16.90
CA THR A 88 -3.85 0.35 17.65
C THR A 88 -4.80 1.49 17.27
N GLU A 89 -4.25 2.59 16.77
CA GLU A 89 -4.97 3.78 16.33
C GLU A 89 -4.13 4.59 15.34
N GLY A 90 -4.77 5.47 14.59
CA GLY A 90 -4.11 6.39 13.65
C GLY A 90 -3.90 7.81 14.20
N PRO A 91 -3.59 8.74 13.32
CA PRO A 91 -3.58 8.57 11.86
C PRO A 91 -2.41 7.70 11.37
N ALA A 92 -2.70 6.64 10.64
CA ALA A 92 -1.69 5.73 10.13
C ALA A 92 -1.98 5.29 8.69
N HIS A 93 -0.92 5.08 7.91
CA HIS A 93 -0.99 4.55 6.55
C HIS A 93 -0.25 3.21 6.48
N VAL A 94 -0.90 2.21 5.93
CA VAL A 94 -0.38 0.85 5.76
C VAL A 94 -0.54 0.44 4.30
N LEU A 95 0.47 -0.19 3.72
CA LEU A 95 0.40 -0.82 2.40
C LEU A 95 -0.03 -2.28 2.55
N ALA A 96 -0.92 -2.75 1.70
CA ALA A 96 -1.27 -4.16 1.55
C ALA A 96 -1.18 -4.58 0.07
N ALA A 97 -0.48 -5.69 -0.21
CA ALA A 97 -0.32 -6.23 -1.56
C ALA A 97 -0.38 -7.76 -1.60
N GLY A 98 -0.77 -8.29 -2.75
CA GLY A 98 -0.97 -9.72 -2.96
C GLY A 98 -2.11 -10.25 -2.11
N GLU A 99 -1.96 -11.43 -1.53
CA GLU A 99 -3.01 -12.05 -0.70
C GLU A 99 -3.45 -11.17 0.48
N ALA A 100 -2.57 -10.28 0.97
CA ALA A 100 -2.87 -9.40 2.09
C ALA A 100 -3.93 -8.34 1.79
N LEU A 101 -4.17 -8.00 0.53
CA LEU A 101 -5.10 -6.95 0.14
C LEU A 101 -6.55 -7.26 0.57
N HIS A 102 -6.91 -8.54 0.68
CA HIS A 102 -8.26 -8.96 1.09
C HIS A 102 -8.62 -8.52 2.51
N HIS A 103 -7.63 -8.32 3.37
CA HIS A 103 -7.82 -7.85 4.73
C HIS A 103 -8.02 -6.34 4.85
N ALA A 104 -7.78 -5.56 3.78
CA ALA A 104 -7.76 -4.10 3.84
C ALA A 104 -9.06 -3.48 4.38
N PRO A 105 -10.27 -3.83 3.90
CA PRO A 105 -11.50 -3.25 4.44
C PRO A 105 -11.77 -3.64 5.90
N ALA A 106 -11.37 -4.84 6.30
CA ALA A 106 -11.56 -5.31 7.67
C ALA A 106 -10.56 -4.64 8.63
N LEU A 107 -9.30 -4.46 8.21
CA LEU A 107 -8.28 -3.72 8.98
C LEU A 107 -8.67 -2.26 9.18
N ALA A 108 -9.15 -1.59 8.11
CA ALA A 108 -9.59 -0.19 8.17
C ALA A 108 -10.78 0.02 9.11
N ARG A 109 -11.68 -0.98 9.23
CA ARG A 109 -12.78 -0.94 10.21
C ARG A 109 -12.32 -1.26 11.63
N LEU A 110 -11.32 -2.11 11.78
CA LEU A 110 -10.83 -2.57 13.07
C LEU A 110 -9.98 -1.53 13.80
N ILE A 111 -9.16 -0.77 13.04
CA ILE A 111 -8.21 0.18 13.61
C ILE A 111 -8.68 1.59 13.27
N PRO A 112 -9.04 2.41 14.27
CA PRO A 112 -9.49 3.79 14.05
C PRO A 112 -8.45 4.62 13.29
N GLU A 113 -8.91 5.43 12.34
CA GLU A 113 -8.08 6.33 11.51
C GLU A 113 -6.94 5.63 10.74
N LEU A 114 -7.08 4.33 10.47
CA LEU A 114 -6.18 3.61 9.57
C LEU A 114 -6.62 3.81 8.12
N GLU A 115 -5.69 4.22 7.28
CA GLU A 115 -5.85 4.18 5.83
C GLU A 115 -4.98 3.05 5.25
N VAL A 116 -5.62 2.06 4.63
CA VAL A 116 -4.95 0.94 3.98
C VAL A 116 -4.82 1.23 2.48
N ILE A 117 -3.59 1.30 2.01
CA ILE A 117 -3.25 1.47 0.61
C ILE A 117 -3.15 0.09 -0.01
N VAL A 118 -4.05 -0.23 -0.93
CA VAL A 118 -4.00 -1.49 -1.67
C VAL A 118 -3.39 -1.26 -3.05
N VAL A 119 -2.39 -2.08 -3.37
CA VAL A 119 -1.70 -2.04 -4.65
C VAL A 119 -1.84 -3.38 -5.35
N GLU A 120 -2.28 -3.34 -6.60
CA GLU A 120 -2.45 -4.51 -7.44
C GLU A 120 -2.07 -4.17 -8.89
N PRO A 121 -1.10 -4.87 -9.49
CA PRO A 121 -0.70 -4.64 -10.88
C PRO A 121 -1.83 -4.90 -11.88
N GLN A 122 -2.70 -5.85 -11.57
CA GLN A 122 -3.80 -6.26 -12.45
C GLN A 122 -5.10 -5.46 -12.22
N GLY A 123 -5.09 -4.54 -11.25
CA GLY A 123 -6.25 -3.74 -10.91
C GLY A 123 -7.12 -4.34 -9.80
N ILE A 124 -7.89 -3.46 -9.16
CA ILE A 124 -8.76 -3.83 -8.03
C ILE A 124 -10.17 -3.39 -8.35
N ALA A 125 -11.09 -4.36 -8.55
CA ALA A 125 -12.53 -4.15 -8.78
C ALA A 125 -13.33 -4.05 -7.48
N TRP A 126 -12.80 -3.37 -6.49
CA TRP A 126 -13.59 -3.19 -5.28
C TRP A 126 -14.40 -1.92 -5.37
N GLU A 127 -15.61 -1.97 -4.84
CA GLU A 127 -16.34 -0.76 -4.50
C GLU A 127 -15.51 0.10 -3.54
N GLU A 128 -15.70 1.38 -3.61
CA GLU A 128 -15.04 2.29 -2.69
C GLU A 128 -15.38 1.91 -1.25
N SER A 129 -14.35 1.78 -0.42
CA SER A 129 -14.50 1.39 0.98
C SER A 129 -13.82 2.43 1.87
N PRO A 130 -14.49 2.92 2.93
CA PRO A 130 -13.89 3.83 3.88
C PRO A 130 -12.57 3.27 4.44
N GLY A 131 -11.54 4.12 4.54
CA GLY A 131 -10.22 3.72 5.03
C GLY A 131 -9.40 2.85 4.07
N VAL A 132 -9.84 2.70 2.80
CA VAL A 132 -9.08 1.97 1.78
C VAL A 132 -8.83 2.86 0.57
N THR A 133 -7.57 3.01 0.19
CA THR A 133 -7.17 3.67 -1.07
C THR A 133 -6.63 2.64 -2.05
N ARG A 134 -7.19 2.65 -3.26
CA ARG A 134 -6.76 1.76 -4.37
C ARG A 134 -5.76 2.48 -5.26
N MET A 135 -4.66 1.79 -5.60
CA MET A 135 -3.68 2.32 -6.54
C MET A 135 -3.23 1.25 -7.55
N HIS A 136 -3.20 1.62 -8.83
CA HIS A 136 -2.53 0.84 -9.86
C HIS A 136 -1.09 1.29 -9.95
N VAL A 137 -0.15 0.37 -9.80
CA VAL A 137 1.28 0.67 -9.77
C VAL A 137 2.02 -0.21 -10.77
N GLY A 138 3.23 0.20 -11.17
CA GLY A 138 4.19 -0.67 -11.83
C GLY A 138 5.11 -1.34 -10.80
N ASP A 139 6.35 -1.59 -11.20
CA ASP A 139 7.36 -2.26 -10.37
C ASP A 139 7.86 -1.40 -9.19
N ILE A 140 7.59 -0.10 -9.23
CA ILE A 140 8.03 0.86 -8.20
C ILE A 140 6.80 1.40 -7.47
N LEU A 141 6.83 1.38 -6.14
CA LEU A 141 5.78 2.00 -5.34
C LEU A 141 5.87 3.53 -5.43
N PRO A 142 4.81 4.22 -5.88
CA PRO A 142 4.80 5.67 -6.01
C PRO A 142 4.61 6.37 -4.65
N LEU A 143 5.47 6.03 -3.71
CA LEU A 143 5.45 6.50 -2.33
C LEU A 143 6.83 7.02 -1.94
N GLN A 144 6.86 8.04 -1.12
CA GLN A 144 8.09 8.56 -0.54
C GLN A 144 8.75 7.51 0.36
N SER A 145 10.08 7.55 0.46
CA SER A 145 10.80 6.68 1.36
C SER A 145 10.42 6.96 2.81
N ARG A 146 10.31 5.91 3.63
CA ARG A 146 10.01 6.00 5.07
C ARG A 146 8.72 6.71 5.42
N SER A 147 7.70 6.60 4.56
CA SER A 147 6.42 7.34 4.70
C SER A 147 5.29 6.52 5.34
N LEU A 148 5.42 5.21 5.48
CA LEU A 148 4.38 4.32 5.97
C LEU A 148 4.67 3.76 7.37
N LYS A 149 3.61 3.54 8.15
CA LYS A 149 3.69 2.88 9.46
C LYS A 149 3.66 1.35 9.37
N GLY A 150 3.15 0.79 8.28
CA GLY A 150 3.11 -0.65 8.08
C GLY A 150 3.14 -1.04 6.61
N VAL A 151 3.62 -2.26 6.36
CA VAL A 151 3.61 -2.90 5.05
C VAL A 151 3.21 -4.35 5.25
N ILE A 152 2.27 -4.84 4.45
CA ILE A 152 1.84 -6.23 4.46
C ILE A 152 1.97 -6.78 3.03
N LEU A 153 2.74 -7.83 2.89
CA LEU A 153 2.97 -8.50 1.60
C LEU A 153 2.61 -9.97 1.71
N GLY A 154 1.94 -10.50 0.70
CA GLY A 154 1.64 -11.93 0.60
C GLY A 154 1.75 -12.44 -0.84
N GLY A 155 1.93 -13.76 -1.00
CA GLY A 155 2.03 -14.40 -2.30
C GLY A 155 3.14 -13.81 -3.18
N GLU A 156 2.87 -13.69 -4.47
CA GLU A 156 3.85 -13.19 -5.47
C GLU A 156 4.30 -11.75 -5.22
N ALA A 157 3.49 -10.94 -4.50
CA ALA A 157 3.87 -9.56 -4.18
C ALA A 157 5.14 -9.47 -3.34
N VAL A 158 5.50 -10.52 -2.60
CA VAL A 158 6.74 -10.56 -1.81
C VAL A 158 7.98 -10.49 -2.71
N ASP A 159 7.99 -11.19 -3.82
CA ASP A 159 9.16 -11.26 -4.69
C ASP A 159 9.40 -9.92 -5.41
N HIS A 160 8.33 -9.23 -5.79
CA HIS A 160 8.40 -7.98 -6.56
C HIS A 160 8.49 -6.74 -5.67
N LEU A 161 7.80 -6.73 -4.52
CA LEU A 161 7.63 -5.50 -3.73
C LEU A 161 8.39 -5.49 -2.40
N LEU A 162 9.12 -6.55 -2.00
CA LEU A 162 9.81 -6.58 -0.71
C LEU A 162 10.80 -5.42 -0.55
N GLY A 163 11.63 -5.16 -1.56
CA GLY A 163 12.59 -4.06 -1.55
C GLY A 163 11.92 -2.69 -1.43
N GLU A 164 10.85 -2.49 -2.20
CA GLU A 164 10.05 -1.27 -2.16
C GLU A 164 9.29 -1.13 -0.83
N GLY A 165 8.73 -2.22 -0.30
CA GLY A 165 8.10 -2.26 1.01
C GLY A 165 9.06 -1.86 2.12
N ILE A 166 10.30 -2.37 2.06
CA ILE A 166 11.37 -1.94 2.96
C ILE A 166 11.66 -0.45 2.78
N ARG A 167 11.77 0.07 1.56
CA ARG A 167 12.06 1.48 1.29
C ARG A 167 11.01 2.42 1.88
N VAL A 168 9.72 2.11 1.71
CA VAL A 168 8.61 2.98 2.14
C VAL A 168 8.31 2.87 3.64
N LEU A 169 8.77 1.82 4.31
CA LEU A 169 8.55 1.61 5.74
C LEU A 169 9.27 2.66 6.58
N GLY A 170 8.55 3.39 7.39
CA GLY A 170 9.07 4.44 8.30
C GLY A 170 9.65 3.89 9.59
N SER A 171 10.33 4.75 10.36
CA SER A 171 10.86 4.40 11.67
C SER A 171 9.75 3.98 12.64
N GLY A 172 10.00 2.93 13.41
CA GLY A 172 9.00 2.29 14.28
C GLY A 172 7.93 1.49 13.53
N GLY A 173 7.93 1.55 12.20
CA GLY A 173 7.00 0.79 11.36
C GLY A 173 7.32 -0.71 11.32
N ARG A 174 6.31 -1.51 10.97
CA ARG A 174 6.47 -2.98 10.82
C ARG A 174 6.14 -3.44 9.41
N ILE A 175 6.94 -4.38 8.93
CA ILE A 175 6.65 -5.16 7.72
C ILE A 175 6.20 -6.55 8.13
N VAL A 176 5.07 -6.98 7.60
CA VAL A 176 4.50 -8.31 7.79
C VAL A 176 4.52 -9.01 6.44
N VAL A 177 5.20 -10.14 6.35
CA VAL A 177 5.22 -10.99 5.17
C VAL A 177 4.43 -12.25 5.48
N LEU A 178 3.35 -12.48 4.74
CA LEU A 178 2.49 -13.66 4.87
C LEU A 178 3.07 -14.85 4.11
N GLY A 179 2.78 -16.04 4.60
CA GLY A 179 3.41 -17.25 4.09
C GLY A 179 4.84 -17.42 4.61
N ARG A 180 5.60 -18.29 3.96
CA ARG A 180 7.00 -18.55 4.31
C ARG A 180 7.89 -18.54 3.07
N PRO A 181 8.07 -17.39 2.40
CA PRO A 181 9.02 -17.32 1.30
C PRO A 181 10.43 -17.56 1.83
N GLN A 182 11.19 -18.42 1.16
CA GLN A 182 12.54 -18.78 1.61
C GLN A 182 13.43 -17.55 1.76
N GLY A 183 14.13 -17.44 2.89
CA GLY A 183 15.14 -16.42 3.12
C GLY A 183 14.62 -15.00 3.37
N VAL A 184 13.32 -14.78 3.48
CA VAL A 184 12.74 -13.45 3.73
C VAL A 184 13.26 -12.84 5.03
N GLY A 185 13.26 -13.59 6.14
CA GLY A 185 13.77 -13.09 7.42
C GLY A 185 15.20 -12.58 7.30
N ARG A 186 16.07 -13.32 6.58
CA ARG A 186 17.45 -12.89 6.34
C ARG A 186 17.52 -11.62 5.49
N ARG A 187 16.75 -11.53 4.40
CA ARG A 187 16.69 -10.32 3.55
C ARG A 187 16.27 -9.08 4.34
N LEU A 188 15.32 -9.23 5.28
CA LEU A 188 14.89 -8.14 6.15
C LEU A 188 16.00 -7.70 7.12
N VAL A 189 16.71 -8.66 7.72
CA VAL A 189 17.84 -8.38 8.62
C VAL A 189 19.00 -7.71 7.85
N ASP A 190 19.35 -8.24 6.68
CA ASP A 190 20.41 -7.68 5.82
C ASP A 190 20.07 -6.25 5.35
N ALA A 191 18.78 -5.90 5.28
CA ALA A 191 18.28 -4.54 5.01
C ALA A 191 18.22 -3.65 6.26
N GLY A 192 18.71 -4.11 7.41
CA GLY A 192 18.80 -3.36 8.66
C GLY A 192 17.52 -3.32 9.50
N LEU A 193 16.57 -4.22 9.26
CA LEU A 193 15.37 -4.34 10.08
C LEU A 193 15.61 -5.30 11.24
N GLY A 194 14.97 -5.02 12.38
CA GLY A 194 14.95 -5.94 13.52
C GLY A 194 13.84 -6.98 13.37
N LEU A 195 14.20 -8.26 13.37
CA LEU A 195 13.23 -9.36 13.27
C LEU A 195 12.46 -9.48 14.58
N LEU A 196 11.14 -9.52 14.51
CA LEU A 196 10.24 -9.70 15.66
C LEU A 196 9.60 -11.10 15.69
N LEU A 197 9.33 -11.65 14.53
CA LEU A 197 8.71 -12.97 14.36
C LEU A 197 9.23 -13.61 13.08
N ASP A 198 9.57 -14.89 13.12
CA ASP A 198 9.86 -15.70 11.93
C ASP A 198 9.35 -17.13 12.17
N GLN A 199 8.08 -17.34 11.87
CA GLN A 199 7.39 -18.62 12.12
C GLN A 199 6.65 -19.08 10.87
N ALA A 200 6.17 -20.33 10.89
CA ALA A 200 5.31 -20.85 9.84
C ALA A 200 4.06 -19.95 9.69
N GLY A 201 3.91 -19.36 8.50
CA GLY A 201 2.76 -18.51 8.17
C GLY A 201 3.03 -17.00 8.18
N ALA A 202 4.02 -16.48 8.92
CA ALA A 202 4.36 -15.05 8.87
C ALA A 202 5.79 -14.74 9.31
N THR A 203 6.38 -13.73 8.67
CA THR A 203 7.63 -13.09 9.11
C THR A 203 7.32 -11.62 9.41
N VAL A 204 7.72 -11.13 10.58
CA VAL A 204 7.50 -9.74 11.01
C VAL A 204 8.83 -9.10 11.38
N ALA A 205 9.09 -7.93 10.82
CA ALA A 205 10.27 -7.14 11.17
C ALA A 205 9.90 -5.66 11.36
N THR A 206 10.72 -4.94 12.12
CA THR A 206 10.53 -3.51 12.41
C THR A 206 11.72 -2.69 11.96
N ARG A 207 11.46 -1.47 11.48
CA ARG A 207 12.50 -0.48 11.25
C ARG A 207 12.76 0.30 12.55
N ARG A 208 13.96 0.27 13.02
CA ARG A 208 14.42 1.08 14.16
C ARG A 208 14.60 2.55 13.79
#